data_1d7741737a1ecd2df93c613726b2e665
#
_entry.id   1d7741737a1ecd2df93c613726b2e665
#
_cell.length_a   1.000
_cell.length_b   1.000
_cell.length_c   1.000
_cell.angle_alpha   90.00
_cell.angle_beta   90.00
_cell.angle_gamma   90.00
#
_symmetry.space_group_name_H-M   'P 1'
#
loop_
_entity.id
_entity.type
_entity.pdbx_description
1 polymer ?
#
loop_
_entity_poly.entity_id
_entity_poly.type
_entity_poly.pdbx_seq_one_letter_code
_entity_poly.pdbx_strand_id
1 'polypeptide(L)' 'MKARIPQHREFIINFPDTVDQAKANEGWAKLQQIVEDYKKDHNGASVYAPSFIEDCEPAVKKLQEAYGFEYTVEYVK' A
#
# COMPACT_ATOMS: atom_id res chain seq x y z
N MET A 1 5.61 -28.04 -17.87
CA MET A 1 6.26 -26.96 -17.13
C MET A 1 5.29 -25.79 -16.92
N LYS A 2 5.33 -25.23 -15.77
CA LYS A 2 4.46 -24.14 -15.47
C LYS A 2 5.05 -22.81 -15.93
N ALA A 3 4.25 -22.02 -16.62
CA ALA A 3 4.68 -20.69 -17.01
C ALA A 3 4.81 -19.80 -15.78
N ARG A 4 5.83 -18.96 -15.77
CA ARG A 4 6.01 -18.02 -14.67
C ARG A 4 5.14 -16.81 -14.85
N ILE A 5 4.38 -16.51 -13.85
CA ILE A 5 3.61 -15.28 -13.80
C ILE A 5 4.32 -14.36 -12.82
N PRO A 6 4.64 -13.12 -13.23
CA PRO A 6 5.26 -12.19 -12.29
C PRO A 6 4.43 -12.09 -11.03
N GLN A 7 5.08 -12.23 -9.89
CA GLN A 7 4.38 -12.12 -8.64
C GLN A 7 4.18 -10.66 -8.29
N HIS A 8 2.96 -10.34 -7.96
CA HIS A 8 2.60 -9.00 -7.53
C HIS A 8 2.62 -8.96 -6.02
N ARG A 9 3.02 -7.82 -5.48
CA ARG A 9 3.02 -7.64 -4.04
C ARG A 9 2.06 -6.52 -3.69
N GLU A 10 1.48 -6.61 -2.50
CA GLU A 10 0.59 -5.56 -2.03
C GLU A 10 0.87 -5.29 -0.57
N PHE A 11 0.47 -4.11 -0.12
CA PHE A 11 0.53 -3.77 1.29
C PHE A 11 -0.74 -4.27 1.96
N ILE A 12 -0.57 -5.04 3.03
CA ILE A 12 -1.69 -5.48 3.86
C ILE A 12 -1.68 -4.59 5.10
N ILE A 13 -2.69 -3.77 5.24
CA ILE A 13 -2.75 -2.74 6.27
C ILE A 13 -3.69 -3.19 7.37
N ASN A 14 -3.26 -3.05 8.61
CA ASN A 14 -4.09 -3.34 9.77
C ASN A 14 -4.08 -2.16 10.72
N PHE A 15 -5.26 -1.60 11.01
CA PHE A 15 -5.40 -0.58 12.03
C PHE A 15 -5.81 -1.26 13.33
N PRO A 16 -4.94 -1.24 14.36
CA PRO A 16 -5.29 -1.84 15.65
C PRO A 16 -6.48 -1.13 16.30
N ASP A 17 -7.18 -1.83 17.16
CA ASP A 17 -8.34 -1.26 17.85
C ASP A 17 -7.97 -0.05 18.72
N THR A 18 -6.70 0.09 19.05
CA THR A 18 -6.21 1.23 19.82
C THR A 18 -6.18 2.52 19.00
N VAL A 19 -6.29 2.42 17.68
CA VAL A 19 -6.34 3.59 16.81
C VAL A 19 -7.78 4.06 16.71
N ASP A 20 -8.01 5.34 17.00
CA ASP A 20 -9.34 5.96 16.90
C ASP A 20 -9.89 5.77 15.48
N GLN A 21 -11.19 5.50 15.37
CA GLN A 21 -11.85 5.26 14.10
C GLN A 21 -11.69 6.42 13.12
N ALA A 22 -11.82 7.66 13.62
CA ALA A 22 -11.65 8.83 12.77
C ALA A 22 -10.23 8.91 12.23
N LYS A 23 -9.25 8.60 13.07
CA LYS A 23 -7.85 8.60 12.67
C LYS A 23 -7.57 7.47 11.67
N ALA A 24 -8.15 6.29 11.90
CA ALA A 24 -8.00 5.17 10.98
C ALA A 24 -8.58 5.51 9.61
N ASN A 25 -9.75 6.15 9.58
CA ASN A 25 -10.38 6.55 8.32
C ASN A 25 -9.52 7.57 7.58
N GLU A 26 -8.94 8.52 8.28
CA GLU A 26 -8.05 9.51 7.68
C GLU A 26 -6.79 8.86 7.12
N GLY A 27 -6.18 7.97 7.87
CA GLY A 27 -5.00 7.24 7.43
C GLY A 27 -5.28 6.39 6.19
N TRP A 28 -6.43 5.72 6.18
CA TRP A 28 -6.84 4.93 5.03
C TRP A 28 -7.02 5.79 3.78
N ALA A 29 -7.64 6.97 3.93
CA ALA A 29 -7.81 7.89 2.82
C ALA A 29 -6.47 8.34 2.25
N LYS A 30 -5.49 8.59 3.11
CA LYS A 30 -4.16 8.97 2.67
C LYS A 30 -3.43 7.82 1.97
N LEU A 31 -3.64 6.59 2.42
CA LEU A 31 -3.10 5.41 1.73
C LEU A 31 -3.70 5.27 0.34
N GLN A 32 -5.00 5.48 0.22
CA GLN A 32 -5.66 5.46 -1.08
C GLN A 32 -5.10 6.53 -2.00
N GLN A 33 -4.76 7.69 -1.46
CA GLN A 33 -4.18 8.77 -2.25
C GLN A 33 -2.82 8.38 -2.80
N ILE A 34 -2.01 7.65 -2.03
CA ILE A 34 -0.71 7.15 -2.50
C ILE A 34 -0.92 6.29 -3.74
N VAL A 35 -1.91 5.39 -3.69
CA VAL A 35 -2.22 4.51 -4.82
C VAL A 35 -2.64 5.31 -6.05
N GLU A 36 -3.52 6.28 -5.85
CA GLU A 36 -3.99 7.11 -6.95
C GLU A 36 -2.86 7.93 -7.57
N ASP A 37 -1.99 8.49 -6.75
CA ASP A 37 -0.85 9.25 -7.23
C ASP A 37 0.12 8.36 -8.01
N TYR A 38 0.33 7.14 -7.56
CA TYR A 38 1.19 6.20 -8.26
C TYR A 38 0.62 5.88 -9.66
N LYS A 39 -0.67 5.62 -9.73
CA LYS A 39 -1.33 5.35 -11.01
C LYS A 39 -1.19 6.52 -11.97
N LYS A 40 -1.35 7.72 -11.45
CA LYS A 40 -1.23 8.94 -12.25
C LYS A 40 0.16 9.12 -12.81
N ASP A 41 1.16 8.94 -11.95
CA ASP A 41 2.56 9.14 -12.33
C ASP A 41 3.06 8.10 -13.33
N HIS A 42 2.38 6.97 -13.41
CA HIS A 42 2.76 5.87 -14.28
C HIS A 42 1.75 5.62 -15.41
N ASN A 43 0.97 6.65 -15.77
CA ASN A 43 -0.01 6.57 -16.86
C ASN A 43 -1.01 5.42 -16.68
N GLY A 44 -1.51 5.26 -15.49
CA GLY A 44 -2.47 4.23 -15.20
C GLY A 44 -1.87 2.84 -15.02
N ALA A 45 -0.56 2.76 -14.79
CA ALA A 45 0.08 1.48 -14.54
C ALA A 45 -0.56 0.79 -13.34
N SER A 46 -0.54 -0.54 -13.39
CA SER A 46 -1.09 -1.34 -12.31
C SER A 46 -0.34 -1.10 -11.01
N VAL A 47 -1.08 -1.05 -9.90
CA VAL A 47 -0.49 -1.02 -8.56
C VAL A 47 0.26 -2.31 -8.25
N TYR A 48 0.14 -3.30 -9.09
CA TYR A 48 0.89 -4.55 -8.97
C TYR A 48 2.16 -4.54 -9.81
N ALA A 49 2.53 -3.39 -10.38
CA ALA A 49 3.80 -3.27 -11.10
C ALA A 49 4.96 -3.64 -10.17
N PRO A 50 6.01 -4.25 -10.69
CA PRO A 50 7.10 -4.73 -9.83
C PRO A 50 7.71 -3.68 -8.91
N SER A 51 7.74 -2.43 -9.32
CA SER A 51 8.33 -1.36 -8.52
C SER A 51 7.36 -0.69 -7.55
N PHE A 52 6.07 -1.08 -7.56
CA PHE A 52 5.07 -0.41 -6.74
C PHE A 52 5.47 -0.36 -5.26
N ILE A 53 5.88 -1.50 -4.71
CA ILE A 53 6.22 -1.59 -3.29
C ILE A 53 7.42 -0.69 -2.96
N GLU A 54 8.47 -0.81 -3.74
CA GLU A 54 9.70 -0.04 -3.50
C GLU A 54 9.45 1.46 -3.62
N ASP A 55 8.63 1.85 -4.58
CA ASP A 55 8.35 3.26 -4.83
C ASP A 55 7.44 3.86 -3.77
N CYS A 56 6.51 3.09 -3.25
CA CYS A 56 5.50 3.60 -2.31
C CYS A 56 5.83 3.35 -0.84
N GLU A 57 6.70 2.41 -0.54
CA GLU A 57 6.98 2.05 0.85
C GLU A 57 7.45 3.23 1.72
N PRO A 58 8.31 4.13 1.25
CA PRO A 58 8.70 5.27 2.09
C PRO A 58 7.52 6.12 2.54
N ALA A 59 6.54 6.33 1.65
CA ALA A 59 5.34 7.09 2.00
C ALA A 59 4.45 6.31 2.97
N VAL A 60 4.33 5.00 2.77
CA VAL A 60 3.56 4.14 3.67
C VAL A 60 4.17 4.14 5.06
N LYS A 61 5.50 4.08 5.17
CA LYS A 61 6.18 4.14 6.47
C LYS A 61 5.92 5.45 7.19
N LYS A 62 5.92 6.56 6.48
CA LYS A 62 5.62 7.85 7.09
C LYS A 62 4.19 7.88 7.64
N LEU A 63 3.24 7.33 6.91
CA LEU A 63 1.88 7.25 7.39
C LEU A 63 1.76 6.29 8.57
N GLN A 64 2.51 5.20 8.57
CA GLN A 64 2.53 4.28 9.70
C GLN A 64 2.92 5.00 10.98
N GLU A 65 3.96 5.82 10.93
CA GLU A 65 4.40 6.58 12.08
C GLU A 65 3.34 7.57 12.55
N ALA A 66 2.64 8.20 11.60
CA ALA A 66 1.63 9.21 11.93
C ALA A 66 0.33 8.60 12.43
N TYR A 67 -0.07 7.45 11.93
CA TYR A 67 -1.39 6.89 12.19
C TYR A 67 -1.39 5.61 13.00
N GLY A 68 -0.23 4.99 13.22
CA GLY A 68 -0.13 3.86 14.14
C GLY A 68 -0.65 2.53 13.62
N PHE A 69 -0.80 2.39 12.31
CA PHE A 69 -1.20 1.11 11.77
C PHE A 69 0.00 0.16 11.63
N GLU A 70 -0.29 -1.11 11.39
CA GLU A 70 0.71 -2.11 11.06
C GLU A 70 0.56 -2.47 9.60
N TYR A 71 1.64 -2.87 8.95
CA TYR A 71 1.54 -3.37 7.59
C TYR A 71 2.54 -4.49 7.33
N THR A 72 2.18 -5.32 6.37
CA THR A 72 3.08 -6.33 5.82
C THR A 72 3.02 -6.21 4.30
N VAL A 73 4.01 -6.80 3.64
CA VAL A 73 4.03 -6.86 2.18
C VAL A 73 3.87 -8.32 1.79
N GLU A 74 2.86 -8.63 1.01
CA GLU A 74 2.56 -10.00 0.63
C GLU A 74 2.37 -10.13 -0.87
N TYR A 75 2.65 -11.31 -1.38
CA TYR A 75 2.42 -11.59 -2.79
C TYR A 75 0.93 -11.90 -3.01
N VAL A 76 0.40 -11.30 -4.05
CA VAL A 76 -0.98 -11.55 -4.48
C VAL A 76 -0.98 -12.83 -5.31
N LYS A 77 -1.88 -13.73 -5.00
CA LYS A 77 -2.01 -15.00 -5.72
C LYS A 77 -2.97 -14.93 -6.88
#